data_a5e63154fff634a00da4f22221cb04c1
#
_entry.id   a5e63154fff634a00da4f22221cb04c1
#
_cell.length_a   1.000
_cell.length_b   1.000
_cell.length_c   1.000
_cell.angle_alpha   90.00
_cell.angle_beta   90.00
_cell.angle_gamma   90.00
#
_symmetry.space_group_name_H-M   'P 1'
#
loop_
_entity.id
_entity.type
_entity.pdbx_description
1 polymer ?
#
loop_
_entity_poly.entity_id
_entity_poly.type
_entity_poly.pdbx_seq_one_letter_code
_entity_poly.pdbx_strand_id
1 'polypeptide(L)'
;MAWPAASPASPGKAAVVQEILDGNELFIERRRAHLQEKAFVPELVRTRNSRGQLGFANGAAGRLNRFTQLRLGSSCFLLSQGQILVSGQQNGCTRSSRLSTRGTNYLITLLDDGASEVAVLEGSLDLQGLREGVPVDEEPLSVAGGNRVRLSSEGRVIWQRPLTAADYAAILQGPLFQGFTEPLPGMPALEAFLRRRFPGVLPPTPSETISSDPLVERINRIRQQSGRPPMQPLPAELAAQNATYLAPVLEGLLTSSDCDHDRSRWETFQSRMASTANLMPTSEVIACPMPAGSWNPDVIVSRWMGSPLHIQILINRPRARFIDCVKLVRSGRAVGICTLWSPVSGHAP
;
A
#
# COMPACT_ATOMS: atom_id res chain seq x y z
N MET A 1 -18.12 50.77 -22.26
CA MET A 1 -18.66 49.70 -21.41
C MET A 1 -17.58 48.62 -21.25
N ALA A 2 -16.98 48.55 -20.08
CA ALA A 2 -15.95 47.57 -19.80
C ALA A 2 -16.62 46.25 -19.34
N TRP A 3 -16.28 45.13 -19.96
CA TRP A 3 -16.71 43.80 -19.55
C TRP A 3 -16.05 43.45 -18.20
N PRO A 4 -16.78 42.93 -17.20
CA PRO A 4 -16.17 42.52 -15.96
C PRO A 4 -15.25 41.35 -16.24
N ALA A 5 -13.99 41.44 -15.75
CA ALA A 5 -13.04 40.35 -15.77
C ALA A 5 -13.61 39.15 -15.01
N ALA A 6 -13.63 37.99 -15.64
CA ALA A 6 -14.01 36.75 -15.01
C ALA A 6 -13.10 36.49 -13.81
N SER A 7 -13.67 36.38 -12.62
CA SER A 7 -12.93 35.94 -11.41
C SER A 7 -12.26 34.59 -11.67
N PRO A 8 -11.01 34.39 -11.23
CA PRO A 8 -10.36 33.09 -11.35
C PRO A 8 -11.20 32.07 -10.58
N ALA A 9 -11.64 31.02 -11.27
CA ALA A 9 -12.31 29.91 -10.66
C ALA A 9 -11.44 29.35 -9.54
N SER A 10 -12.00 29.20 -8.34
CA SER A 10 -11.34 28.52 -7.21
C SER A 10 -10.76 27.19 -7.71
N PRO A 11 -9.55 26.79 -7.31
CA PRO A 11 -8.97 25.53 -7.76
C PRO A 11 -9.90 24.39 -7.38
N GLY A 12 -10.58 23.83 -8.38
CA GLY A 12 -11.53 22.73 -8.21
C GLY A 12 -10.84 21.55 -7.53
N LYS A 13 -11.61 20.76 -6.76
CA LYS A 13 -11.12 19.51 -6.17
C LYS A 13 -10.44 18.70 -7.27
N ALA A 14 -9.18 18.33 -7.05
CA ALA A 14 -8.36 17.63 -8.01
C ALA A 14 -8.04 16.21 -7.50
N ALA A 15 -7.79 15.30 -8.43
CA ALA A 15 -7.12 14.03 -8.16
C ALA A 15 -5.76 14.02 -8.87
N VAL A 16 -4.73 13.45 -8.24
CA VAL A 16 -3.38 13.34 -8.78
C VAL A 16 -3.13 11.90 -9.19
N VAL A 17 -2.59 11.66 -10.37
CA VAL A 17 -2.14 10.34 -10.82
C VAL A 17 -0.88 9.97 -10.04
N GLN A 18 -1.00 9.03 -9.12
CA GLN A 18 0.11 8.59 -8.25
C GLN A 18 0.89 7.43 -8.86
N GLU A 19 0.19 6.52 -9.56
CA GLU A 19 0.80 5.33 -10.14
C GLU A 19 0.03 4.86 -11.38
N ILE A 20 0.76 4.30 -12.38
CA ILE A 20 0.20 3.66 -13.58
C ILE A 20 0.91 2.31 -13.73
N LEU A 21 0.14 1.23 -13.85
CA LEU A 21 0.62 -0.14 -13.98
C LEU A 21 0.17 -0.77 -15.30
N ASP A 22 0.89 -1.81 -15.73
CA ASP A 22 0.58 -2.63 -16.91
C ASP A 22 0.61 -1.84 -18.23
N GLY A 23 1.40 -0.78 -18.29
CA GLY A 23 1.54 0.07 -19.47
C GLY A 23 1.26 1.55 -19.19
N ASN A 24 0.77 2.29 -20.18
CA ASN A 24 0.58 3.73 -20.13
C ASN A 24 -0.80 4.19 -20.64
N GLU A 25 -1.81 3.32 -20.49
CA GLU A 25 -3.15 3.57 -21.01
C GLU A 25 -4.12 4.09 -19.93
N LEU A 26 -3.66 5.06 -19.11
CA LEU A 26 -4.51 5.88 -18.27
C LEU A 26 -4.69 7.25 -18.96
N PHE A 27 -5.92 7.74 -19.01
CA PHE A 27 -6.29 8.96 -19.72
C PHE A 27 -7.09 9.88 -18.81
N ILE A 28 -6.84 11.19 -18.96
CA ILE A 28 -7.68 12.25 -18.43
C ILE A 28 -8.32 12.94 -19.63
N GLU A 29 -9.66 12.87 -19.76
CA GLU A 29 -10.41 13.21 -20.96
C GLU A 29 -9.86 12.44 -22.20
N ARG A 30 -9.28 13.15 -23.13
CA ARG A 30 -8.70 12.58 -24.35
C ARG A 30 -7.17 12.45 -24.32
N ARG A 31 -6.50 13.08 -23.34
CA ARG A 31 -5.06 13.07 -23.21
C ARG A 31 -4.57 11.86 -22.40
N ARG A 32 -3.44 11.31 -22.78
CA ARG A 32 -2.75 10.28 -21.99
C ARG A 32 -2.19 10.94 -20.75
N ALA A 33 -2.47 10.37 -19.59
CA ALA A 33 -2.00 10.89 -18.31
C ALA A 33 -0.58 10.43 -17.98
N HIS A 34 0.11 11.26 -17.22
CA HIS A 34 1.44 10.99 -16.69
C HIS A 34 1.42 10.97 -15.16
N LEU A 35 2.47 10.43 -14.55
CA LEU A 35 2.64 10.50 -13.09
C LEU A 35 2.65 11.95 -12.62
N GLN A 36 2.02 12.21 -11.47
CA GLN A 36 1.83 13.53 -10.86
C GLN A 36 0.92 14.49 -11.66
N GLU A 37 0.33 14.04 -12.76
CA GLU A 37 -0.65 14.85 -13.49
C GLU A 37 -1.95 14.97 -12.69
N LYS A 38 -2.54 16.16 -12.73
CA LYS A 38 -3.80 16.47 -12.03
C LYS A 38 -4.98 16.35 -12.98
N ALA A 39 -6.00 15.65 -12.51
CA ALA A 39 -7.34 15.71 -13.08
C ALA A 39 -8.23 16.58 -12.20
N PHE A 40 -9.02 17.44 -12.80
CA PHE A 40 -9.90 18.38 -12.11
C PHE A 40 -11.38 18.03 -12.29
N VAL A 41 -12.21 18.48 -11.37
CA VAL A 41 -13.66 18.40 -11.55
C VAL A 41 -14.08 19.32 -12.73
N PRO A 42 -14.85 18.81 -13.72
CA PRO A 42 -15.50 17.50 -13.83
C PRO A 42 -14.83 16.52 -14.82
N GLU A 43 -13.50 16.48 -14.91
CA GLU A 43 -12.79 15.66 -15.89
C GLU A 43 -13.07 14.15 -15.72
N LEU A 44 -13.06 13.44 -16.84
CA LEU A 44 -13.19 11.99 -16.95
C LEU A 44 -11.81 11.35 -16.86
N VAL A 45 -11.61 10.45 -15.89
CA VAL A 45 -10.43 9.58 -15.82
C VAL A 45 -10.83 8.18 -16.28
N ARG A 46 -10.03 7.57 -17.15
CA ARG A 46 -10.29 6.22 -17.66
C ARG A 46 -9.01 5.44 -17.85
N THR A 47 -9.10 4.16 -17.60
CA THR A 47 -8.08 3.17 -17.95
C THR A 47 -8.53 2.35 -19.15
N ARG A 48 -7.57 1.78 -19.90
CA ARG A 48 -7.77 0.68 -20.84
C ARG A 48 -7.13 -0.58 -20.28
N ASN A 49 -6.06 -1.08 -20.90
CA ASN A 49 -5.33 -2.25 -20.39
C ASN A 49 -4.46 -1.95 -19.18
N SER A 50 -4.26 -0.66 -18.83
CA SER A 50 -3.52 -0.25 -17.65
C SER A 50 -4.42 -0.17 -16.42
N ARG A 51 -3.81 -0.30 -15.25
CA ARG A 51 -4.38 0.05 -13.95
C ARG A 51 -3.74 1.33 -13.44
N GLY A 52 -4.34 2.00 -12.47
CA GLY A 52 -3.72 3.20 -11.90
C GLY A 52 -4.22 3.55 -10.52
N GLN A 53 -3.44 4.36 -9.80
CA GLN A 53 -3.83 4.94 -8.52
C GLN A 53 -3.96 6.46 -8.62
N LEU A 54 -5.06 6.98 -8.10
CA LEU A 54 -5.33 8.39 -7.93
C LEU A 54 -5.27 8.76 -6.45
N GLY A 55 -4.59 9.85 -6.12
CA GLY A 55 -4.68 10.51 -4.81
C GLY A 55 -5.69 11.65 -4.89
N PHE A 56 -6.71 11.63 -4.03
CA PHE A 56 -7.70 12.69 -3.95
C PHE A 56 -7.25 13.83 -3.02
N ALA A 57 -7.75 15.03 -3.24
CA ALA A 57 -7.37 16.23 -2.48
C ALA A 57 -7.63 16.14 -0.96
N ASN A 58 -8.49 15.23 -0.53
CA ASN A 58 -8.79 14.95 0.88
C ASN A 58 -7.89 13.89 1.53
N GLY A 59 -6.83 13.47 0.84
CA GLY A 59 -5.89 12.44 1.33
C GLY A 59 -6.34 11.00 1.09
N ALA A 60 -7.53 10.77 0.53
CA ALA A 60 -7.96 9.43 0.13
C ALA A 60 -7.25 8.99 -1.16
N ALA A 61 -7.22 7.68 -1.42
CA ALA A 61 -6.72 7.11 -2.65
C ALA A 61 -7.77 6.23 -3.35
N GLY A 62 -7.69 6.15 -4.68
CA GLY A 62 -8.54 5.29 -5.50
C GLY A 62 -7.71 4.50 -6.49
N ARG A 63 -7.77 3.16 -6.44
CA ARG A 63 -7.15 2.26 -7.43
C ARG A 63 -8.16 1.83 -8.47
N LEU A 64 -7.87 2.14 -9.72
CA LEU A 64 -8.69 1.80 -10.87
C LEU A 64 -8.19 0.51 -11.50
N ASN A 65 -9.10 -0.42 -11.74
CA ASN A 65 -8.81 -1.62 -12.53
C ASN A 65 -8.72 -1.28 -14.04
N ARG A 66 -8.40 -2.26 -14.86
CA ARG A 66 -8.48 -2.14 -16.32
C ARG A 66 -9.91 -1.82 -16.75
N PHE A 67 -10.05 -1.09 -17.84
CA PHE A 67 -11.35 -0.72 -18.44
C PHE A 67 -12.31 -0.01 -17.47
N THR A 68 -11.74 0.82 -16.59
CA THR A 68 -12.50 1.61 -15.61
C THR A 68 -12.67 3.04 -16.10
N GLN A 69 -13.86 3.61 -15.88
CA GLN A 69 -14.18 5.00 -16.19
C GLN A 69 -14.85 5.65 -15.00
N LEU A 70 -14.29 6.76 -14.56
CA LEU A 70 -14.89 7.59 -13.52
C LEU A 70 -14.79 9.08 -13.90
N ARG A 71 -15.84 9.82 -13.56
CA ARG A 71 -15.86 11.28 -13.69
C ARG A 71 -15.68 11.89 -12.30
N LEU A 72 -14.77 12.84 -12.19
CA LEU A 72 -14.59 13.58 -10.94
C LEU A 72 -15.78 14.51 -10.70
N GLY A 73 -16.29 14.50 -9.49
CA GLY A 73 -17.39 15.35 -9.06
C GLY A 73 -17.08 16.10 -7.77
N SER A 74 -17.84 17.15 -7.48
CA SER A 74 -17.63 18.00 -6.30
C SER A 74 -17.98 17.30 -4.97
N SER A 75 -18.93 16.37 -4.98
CA SER A 75 -19.40 15.64 -3.79
C SER A 75 -19.00 14.16 -3.78
N CYS A 76 -18.94 13.53 -4.94
CA CYS A 76 -18.46 12.17 -5.16
C CYS A 76 -17.89 12.05 -6.58
N PHE A 77 -17.02 11.07 -6.84
CA PHE A 77 -16.75 10.67 -8.22
C PHE A 77 -17.91 9.80 -8.73
N LEU A 78 -18.19 9.86 -10.02
CA LEU A 78 -19.17 9.00 -10.68
C LEU A 78 -18.45 7.87 -11.43
N LEU A 79 -18.54 6.64 -10.93
CA LEU A 79 -18.09 5.44 -11.64
C LEU A 79 -19.12 5.08 -12.69
N SER A 80 -18.73 5.05 -13.95
CA SER A 80 -19.60 4.71 -15.09
C SER A 80 -19.27 3.36 -15.72
N GLN A 81 -18.10 2.79 -15.44
CA GLN A 81 -17.67 1.48 -15.94
C GLN A 81 -16.53 0.91 -15.07
N GLY A 82 -16.47 -0.42 -14.95
CA GLY A 82 -15.35 -1.14 -14.38
C GLY A 82 -15.36 -1.20 -12.86
N GLN A 83 -14.20 -1.06 -12.25
CA GLN A 83 -14.00 -1.36 -10.82
C GLN A 83 -13.00 -0.40 -10.20
N ILE A 84 -13.32 0.08 -8.98
CA ILE A 84 -12.44 0.94 -8.18
C ILE A 84 -12.40 0.47 -6.72
N LEU A 85 -11.18 0.40 -6.17
CA LEU A 85 -10.94 0.30 -4.74
C LEU A 85 -10.67 1.71 -4.20
N VAL A 86 -11.41 2.11 -3.18
CA VAL A 86 -11.24 3.40 -2.51
C VAL A 86 -10.75 3.17 -1.09
N SER A 87 -9.79 3.97 -0.66
CA SER A 87 -9.21 3.96 0.67
C SER A 87 -9.22 5.36 1.25
N GLY A 88 -9.91 5.55 2.36
CA GLY A 88 -10.07 6.85 3.03
C GLY A 88 -11.46 7.49 2.82
N GLN A 89 -11.59 8.78 3.14
CA GLN A 89 -12.86 9.51 3.13
C GLN A 89 -13.21 10.08 1.75
N GLN A 90 -13.38 9.23 0.75
CA GLN A 90 -13.80 9.66 -0.58
C GLN A 90 -15.14 9.03 -0.94
N ASN A 91 -16.15 9.86 -1.15
CA ASN A 91 -17.47 9.41 -1.57
C ASN A 91 -17.45 8.95 -3.03
N GLY A 92 -18.19 7.89 -3.33
CA GLY A 92 -18.39 7.36 -4.66
C GLY A 92 -19.86 7.43 -5.08
N CYS A 93 -20.10 7.51 -6.37
CA CYS A 93 -21.42 7.44 -6.97
C CYS A 93 -21.40 6.47 -8.15
N THR A 94 -22.52 5.79 -8.38
CA THR A 94 -22.86 5.13 -9.63
C THR A 94 -24.13 5.78 -10.20
N ARG A 95 -24.63 5.31 -11.32
CA ARG A 95 -25.92 5.79 -11.84
C ARG A 95 -27.07 5.48 -10.91
N SER A 96 -26.97 4.37 -10.17
CA SER A 96 -28.05 3.84 -9.31
C SER A 96 -27.76 3.95 -7.82
N SER A 97 -26.61 4.51 -7.41
CA SER A 97 -26.30 4.59 -5.98
C SER A 97 -25.37 5.76 -5.65
N ARG A 98 -25.51 6.22 -4.41
CA ARG A 98 -24.61 7.17 -3.76
C ARG A 98 -24.01 6.50 -2.53
N LEU A 99 -22.69 6.57 -2.39
CA LEU A 99 -21.91 5.99 -1.32
C LEU A 99 -21.25 7.12 -0.52
N SER A 100 -21.61 7.23 0.74
CA SER A 100 -21.06 8.21 1.68
C SER A 100 -20.23 7.50 2.73
N THR A 101 -18.95 7.86 2.88
CA THR A 101 -17.99 7.13 3.71
C THR A 101 -17.58 7.88 4.95
N ARG A 102 -17.21 7.14 6.00
CA ARG A 102 -16.64 7.65 7.25
C ARG A 102 -15.24 7.04 7.50
N GLY A 103 -14.32 7.19 6.51
CA GLY A 103 -12.96 6.64 6.64
C GLY A 103 -12.92 5.13 6.39
N THR A 104 -13.19 4.71 5.16
CA THR A 104 -13.54 3.32 4.80
C THR A 104 -12.65 2.81 3.68
N ASN A 105 -12.32 1.52 3.72
CA ASN A 105 -11.80 0.79 2.57
C ASN A 105 -12.95 0.06 1.89
N TYR A 106 -13.29 0.44 0.67
CA TYR A 106 -14.39 -0.17 -0.06
C TYR A 106 -14.11 -0.35 -1.55
N LEU A 107 -14.78 -1.31 -2.15
CA LEU A 107 -14.68 -1.68 -3.55
C LEU A 107 -16.03 -1.47 -4.23
N ILE A 108 -16.06 -0.80 -5.39
CA ILE A 108 -17.24 -0.74 -6.26
C ILE A 108 -16.91 -1.49 -7.54
N THR A 109 -17.80 -2.37 -7.94
CA THR A 109 -17.76 -3.07 -9.25
C THR A 109 -19.06 -2.81 -9.98
N LEU A 110 -18.97 -2.27 -11.19
CA LEU A 110 -20.11 -2.22 -12.10
C LEU A 110 -20.16 -3.50 -12.93
N LEU A 111 -21.32 -4.06 -13.09
CA LEU A 111 -21.58 -5.28 -13.83
C LEU A 111 -22.19 -4.97 -15.18
N ASP A 112 -22.07 -5.92 -16.12
CA ASP A 112 -22.54 -5.75 -17.51
C ASP A 112 -24.08 -5.60 -17.61
N ASP A 113 -24.82 -6.12 -16.63
CA ASP A 113 -26.28 -6.00 -16.50
C ASP A 113 -26.73 -4.62 -15.94
N GLY A 114 -25.79 -3.71 -15.68
CA GLY A 114 -26.05 -2.41 -15.07
C GLY A 114 -26.18 -2.43 -13.55
N ALA A 115 -26.17 -3.60 -12.93
CA ALA A 115 -26.13 -3.76 -11.48
C ALA A 115 -24.74 -3.32 -10.94
N SER A 116 -24.68 -3.07 -9.64
CA SER A 116 -23.43 -2.76 -8.96
C SER A 116 -23.22 -3.61 -7.72
N GLU A 117 -21.96 -3.98 -7.45
CA GLU A 117 -21.57 -4.59 -6.18
C GLU A 117 -20.67 -3.64 -5.40
N VAL A 118 -20.98 -3.50 -4.11
CA VAL A 118 -20.20 -2.71 -3.17
C VAL A 118 -19.72 -3.64 -2.06
N ALA A 119 -18.40 -3.81 -1.93
CA ALA A 119 -17.81 -4.55 -0.81
C ALA A 119 -17.14 -3.55 0.14
N VAL A 120 -17.63 -3.48 1.38
CA VAL A 120 -17.02 -2.68 2.44
C VAL A 120 -16.00 -3.55 3.15
N LEU A 121 -14.73 -3.30 2.88
CA LEU A 121 -13.65 -4.15 3.39
C LEU A 121 -13.37 -3.85 4.86
N GLU A 122 -13.45 -2.58 5.25
CA GLU A 122 -13.22 -2.11 6.62
C GLU A 122 -13.89 -0.74 6.80
N GLY A 123 -14.27 -0.38 8.04
CA GLY A 123 -15.00 0.85 8.34
C GLY A 123 -16.50 0.73 8.13
N SER A 124 -17.15 1.77 7.63
CA SER A 124 -18.57 1.77 7.30
C SER A 124 -18.90 2.77 6.20
N LEU A 125 -19.94 2.49 5.43
CA LEU A 125 -20.48 3.44 4.48
C LEU A 125 -22.00 3.45 4.52
N ASP A 126 -22.58 4.61 4.21
CA ASP A 126 -24.01 4.78 3.99
C ASP A 126 -24.30 4.72 2.50
N LEU A 127 -25.13 3.79 2.08
CA LEU A 127 -25.46 3.48 0.70
C LEU A 127 -26.91 3.91 0.44
N GLN A 128 -27.07 4.89 -0.44
CA GLN A 128 -28.37 5.37 -0.90
C GLN A 128 -28.61 4.91 -2.33
N GLY A 129 -29.63 4.07 -2.54
CA GLY A 129 -30.11 3.71 -3.87
C GLY A 129 -30.67 4.95 -4.59
N LEU A 130 -30.39 5.08 -5.89
CA LEU A 130 -30.88 6.19 -6.73
C LEU A 130 -31.59 5.63 -7.95
N ARG A 131 -32.71 6.25 -8.30
CA ARG A 131 -33.41 6.06 -9.58
C ARG A 131 -33.55 7.41 -10.24
N GLU A 132 -32.93 7.59 -11.41
CA GLU A 132 -32.89 8.85 -12.14
C GLU A 132 -32.36 10.02 -11.27
N GLY A 133 -31.42 9.74 -10.35
CA GLY A 133 -30.83 10.71 -9.44
C GLY A 133 -31.67 10.99 -8.18
N VAL A 134 -32.83 10.36 -8.02
CA VAL A 134 -33.70 10.47 -6.83
C VAL A 134 -33.48 9.27 -5.92
N PRO A 135 -33.38 9.42 -4.58
CA PRO A 135 -33.32 8.33 -3.64
C PRO A 135 -34.49 7.34 -3.80
N VAL A 136 -34.19 6.02 -3.81
CA VAL A 136 -35.19 4.95 -3.93
C VAL A 136 -35.86 4.69 -2.59
N ASP A 137 -35.06 4.75 -1.51
CA ASP A 137 -35.50 4.58 -0.13
C ASP A 137 -35.30 5.87 0.66
N GLU A 138 -36.12 6.14 1.65
CA GLU A 138 -36.05 7.36 2.45
C GLU A 138 -34.78 7.42 3.30
N GLU A 139 -34.34 6.27 3.83
CA GLU A 139 -33.13 6.17 4.65
C GLU A 139 -32.00 5.41 3.92
N PRO A 140 -30.74 5.90 4.00
CA PRO A 140 -29.60 5.19 3.49
C PRO A 140 -29.37 3.87 4.24
N LEU A 141 -29.01 2.81 3.51
CA LEU A 141 -28.56 1.55 4.10
C LEU A 141 -27.15 1.72 4.65
N SER A 142 -26.99 1.60 5.97
CA SER A 142 -25.66 1.58 6.59
C SER A 142 -25.02 0.19 6.43
N VAL A 143 -23.86 0.13 5.77
CA VAL A 143 -23.12 -1.11 5.49
C VAL A 143 -21.81 -1.08 6.26
N ALA A 144 -21.71 -1.97 7.25
CA ALA A 144 -20.48 -2.12 8.03
C ALA A 144 -19.40 -2.92 7.28
N GLY A 145 -18.13 -2.70 7.65
CA GLY A 145 -16.99 -3.47 7.17
C GLY A 145 -17.19 -4.98 7.32
N GLY A 146 -16.75 -5.72 6.34
CA GLY A 146 -16.96 -7.17 6.24
C GLY A 146 -18.26 -7.57 5.55
N ASN A 147 -18.92 -6.64 4.85
CA ASN A 147 -20.15 -6.95 4.09
C ASN A 147 -20.03 -6.56 2.62
N ARG A 148 -20.76 -7.27 1.79
CA ARG A 148 -20.95 -6.98 0.38
C ARG A 148 -22.43 -6.84 0.07
N VAL A 149 -22.78 -5.83 -0.71
CA VAL A 149 -24.15 -5.54 -1.16
C VAL A 149 -24.19 -5.54 -2.67
N ARG A 150 -25.22 -6.11 -3.27
CA ARG A 150 -25.53 -5.97 -4.69
C ARG A 150 -26.78 -5.13 -4.86
N LEU A 151 -26.69 -4.14 -5.73
CA LEU A 151 -27.79 -3.27 -6.14
C LEU A 151 -28.16 -3.57 -7.58
N SER A 152 -29.46 -3.52 -7.87
CA SER A 152 -29.95 -3.56 -9.25
C SER A 152 -29.55 -2.31 -10.03
N SER A 153 -29.73 -2.33 -11.34
CA SER A 153 -29.58 -1.16 -12.20
C SER A 153 -30.50 0.02 -11.81
N GLU A 154 -31.53 -0.24 -11.03
CA GLU A 154 -32.50 0.74 -10.52
C GLU A 154 -32.22 1.21 -9.08
N GLY A 155 -31.09 0.78 -8.48
CA GLY A 155 -30.68 1.18 -7.13
C GLY A 155 -31.30 0.43 -5.99
N ARG A 156 -32.05 -0.67 -6.23
CA ARG A 156 -32.65 -1.50 -5.18
C ARG A 156 -31.66 -2.56 -4.71
N VAL A 157 -31.64 -2.83 -3.41
CA VAL A 157 -30.85 -3.91 -2.83
C VAL A 157 -31.38 -5.26 -3.31
N ILE A 158 -30.57 -6.03 -4.02
CA ILE A 158 -30.89 -7.39 -4.44
C ILE A 158 -30.52 -8.37 -3.33
N TRP A 159 -29.33 -8.22 -2.76
CA TRP A 159 -28.86 -9.00 -1.61
C TRP A 159 -27.74 -8.26 -0.86
N GLN A 160 -27.60 -8.64 0.41
CA GLN A 160 -26.46 -8.30 1.26
C GLN A 160 -25.94 -9.57 1.91
N ARG A 161 -24.61 -9.73 1.96
CA ARG A 161 -24.00 -10.87 2.64
C ARG A 161 -22.67 -10.48 3.29
N PRO A 162 -22.23 -11.22 4.33
CA PRO A 162 -20.89 -11.09 4.85
C PRO A 162 -19.82 -11.47 3.79
N LEU A 163 -18.66 -10.82 3.86
CA LEU A 163 -17.44 -11.25 3.20
C LEU A 163 -16.81 -12.40 3.99
N THR A 164 -16.39 -13.43 3.29
CA THR A 164 -15.69 -14.57 3.87
C THR A 164 -14.17 -14.35 3.82
N ALA A 165 -13.40 -15.19 4.51
CA ALA A 165 -11.93 -15.22 4.40
C ALA A 165 -11.48 -15.44 2.94
N ALA A 166 -12.19 -16.29 2.19
CA ALA A 166 -11.91 -16.54 0.78
C ALA A 166 -12.19 -15.31 -0.09
N ASP A 167 -13.27 -14.56 0.18
CA ASP A 167 -13.53 -13.28 -0.51
C ASP A 167 -12.40 -12.29 -0.29
N TYR A 168 -11.92 -12.14 0.95
CA TYR A 168 -10.79 -11.25 1.25
C TYR A 168 -9.49 -11.70 0.59
N ALA A 169 -9.18 -13.01 0.65
CA ALA A 169 -8.00 -13.54 -0.03
C ALA A 169 -8.04 -13.26 -1.53
N ALA A 170 -9.18 -13.47 -2.20
CA ALA A 170 -9.35 -13.17 -3.61
C ALA A 170 -9.20 -11.67 -3.93
N ILE A 171 -9.75 -10.79 -3.08
CA ILE A 171 -9.63 -9.34 -3.24
C ILE A 171 -8.17 -8.89 -3.09
N LEU A 172 -7.47 -9.34 -2.03
CA LEU A 172 -6.09 -8.95 -1.75
C LEU A 172 -5.08 -9.50 -2.76
N GLN A 173 -5.38 -10.66 -3.35
CA GLN A 173 -4.60 -11.24 -4.46
C GLN A 173 -5.04 -10.70 -5.83
N GLY A 174 -6.08 -9.89 -5.86
CA GLY A 174 -6.64 -9.33 -7.06
C GLY A 174 -5.88 -8.10 -7.61
N PRO A 175 -6.26 -7.67 -8.82
CA PRO A 175 -5.55 -6.63 -9.56
C PRO A 175 -5.51 -5.27 -8.87
N LEU A 176 -6.41 -4.98 -7.93
CA LEU A 176 -6.44 -3.70 -7.20
C LEU A 176 -5.51 -3.66 -5.98
N PHE A 177 -4.90 -4.80 -5.61
CA PHE A 177 -3.88 -4.86 -4.56
C PHE A 177 -2.51 -5.23 -5.09
N GLN A 178 -2.43 -6.11 -6.09
CA GLN A 178 -1.16 -6.62 -6.59
C GLN A 178 -0.45 -5.64 -7.53
N GLY A 179 0.87 -5.50 -7.37
CA GLY A 179 1.75 -4.72 -8.22
C GLY A 179 1.82 -3.23 -7.89
N PHE A 180 0.94 -2.67 -7.07
CA PHE A 180 1.01 -1.30 -6.63
C PHE A 180 2.10 -1.09 -5.59
N THR A 181 2.85 0.00 -5.72
CA THR A 181 3.89 0.44 -4.79
C THR A 181 3.45 1.63 -3.95
N GLU A 182 2.57 2.48 -4.48
CA GLU A 182 1.98 3.57 -3.72
C GLU A 182 1.03 3.04 -2.64
N PRO A 183 1.24 3.41 -1.36
CA PRO A 183 0.43 2.87 -0.26
C PRO A 183 -1.02 3.39 -0.32
N LEU A 184 -1.94 2.56 0.19
CA LEU A 184 -3.30 2.98 0.47
C LEU A 184 -3.37 3.60 1.88
N PRO A 185 -3.95 4.80 2.07
CA PRO A 185 -3.97 5.47 3.36
C PRO A 185 -4.72 4.70 4.46
N GLY A 186 -5.75 3.93 4.10
CA GLY A 186 -6.51 3.10 5.02
C GLY A 186 -5.97 1.67 5.19
N MET A 187 -4.82 1.32 4.60
CA MET A 187 -4.29 -0.05 4.67
C MET A 187 -4.04 -0.53 6.10
N PRO A 188 -3.46 0.29 7.01
CA PRO A 188 -3.25 -0.15 8.40
C PRO A 188 -4.55 -0.51 9.12
N ALA A 189 -5.64 0.22 8.89
CA ALA A 189 -6.95 -0.09 9.47
C ALA A 189 -7.54 -1.39 8.90
N LEU A 190 -7.44 -1.60 7.58
CA LEU A 190 -7.84 -2.83 6.92
C LEU A 190 -7.06 -4.04 7.44
N GLU A 191 -5.74 -3.93 7.57
CA GLU A 191 -4.90 -4.99 8.13
C GLU A 191 -5.29 -5.33 9.57
N ALA A 192 -5.47 -4.32 10.43
CA ALA A 192 -5.91 -4.52 11.80
C ALA A 192 -7.29 -5.18 11.88
N PHE A 193 -8.21 -4.82 10.99
CA PHE A 193 -9.52 -5.46 10.89
C PHE A 193 -9.39 -6.94 10.48
N LEU A 194 -8.58 -7.24 9.45
CA LEU A 194 -8.40 -8.59 8.93
C LEU A 194 -7.72 -9.51 9.95
N ARG A 195 -6.70 -9.04 10.66
CA ARG A 195 -6.02 -9.81 11.71
C ARG A 195 -6.96 -10.21 12.84
N ARG A 196 -7.91 -9.34 13.20
CA ARG A 196 -8.90 -9.65 14.25
C ARG A 196 -10.00 -10.59 13.76
N ARG A 197 -10.49 -10.38 12.52
CA ARG A 197 -11.69 -11.05 12.03
C ARG A 197 -11.40 -12.32 11.24
N PHE A 198 -10.27 -12.33 10.52
CA PHE A 198 -9.87 -13.39 9.61
C PHE A 198 -8.38 -13.71 9.77
N PRO A 199 -7.95 -14.24 10.94
CA PRO A 199 -6.56 -14.63 11.14
C PRO A 199 -6.14 -15.66 10.08
N GLY A 200 -5.03 -15.39 9.37
CA GLY A 200 -4.53 -16.23 8.28
C GLY A 200 -4.85 -15.74 6.86
N VAL A 201 -5.71 -14.73 6.67
CA VAL A 201 -5.91 -14.08 5.36
C VAL A 201 -4.72 -13.21 4.97
N LEU A 202 -4.12 -12.54 5.95
CA LEU A 202 -2.87 -11.83 5.77
C LEU A 202 -1.69 -12.74 6.16
N PRO A 203 -0.54 -12.60 5.48
CA PRO A 203 0.67 -13.24 5.97
C PRO A 203 0.92 -12.82 7.42
N PRO A 204 1.52 -13.69 8.24
CA PRO A 204 1.90 -13.31 9.60
C PRO A 204 2.73 -12.03 9.54
N THR A 205 2.43 -11.07 10.43
CA THR A 205 3.29 -9.90 10.59
C THR A 205 4.70 -10.36 10.94
N PRO A 206 5.74 -9.78 10.36
CA PRO A 206 7.11 -10.04 10.80
C PRO A 206 7.34 -9.74 12.29
N SER A 207 6.38 -9.11 12.96
CA SER A 207 6.47 -8.58 14.34
C SER A 207 5.84 -9.42 15.44
N GLU A 208 5.28 -10.60 15.17
CA GLU A 208 4.80 -11.45 16.28
C GLU A 208 5.88 -12.33 16.91
N THR A 209 7.11 -12.20 16.48
CA THR A 209 8.27 -12.58 17.28
C THR A 209 8.99 -11.31 17.71
N ILE A 210 8.63 -10.75 18.88
CA ILE A 210 9.60 -10.08 19.76
C ILE A 210 10.47 -11.20 20.35
N SER A 211 11.17 -11.84 19.50
CA SER A 211 12.41 -12.54 19.73
C SER A 211 13.43 -11.65 19.07
N SER A 212 14.37 -11.15 19.80
CA SER A 212 15.55 -10.52 19.24
C SER A 212 16.02 -11.38 18.08
N ASP A 213 16.00 -10.85 16.85
CA ASP A 213 16.41 -11.61 15.68
C ASP A 213 17.81 -12.17 15.98
N PRO A 214 18.03 -13.49 15.92
CA PRO A 214 19.31 -14.09 16.25
C PRO A 214 20.50 -13.48 15.48
N LEU A 215 20.23 -12.90 14.28
CA LEU A 215 21.24 -12.12 13.54
C LEU A 215 21.57 -10.81 14.27
N VAL A 216 20.56 -10.07 14.74
CA VAL A 216 20.75 -8.82 15.50
C VAL A 216 21.50 -9.08 16.81
N GLU A 217 21.12 -10.13 17.53
CA GLU A 217 21.83 -10.52 18.76
C GLU A 217 23.30 -10.83 18.48
N ARG A 218 23.56 -11.58 17.42
CA ARG A 218 24.92 -11.95 17.05
C ARG A 218 25.75 -10.74 16.61
N ILE A 219 25.18 -9.86 15.80
CA ILE A 219 25.82 -8.59 15.39
C ILE A 219 26.12 -7.73 16.63
N ASN A 220 25.17 -7.55 17.53
CA ASN A 220 25.34 -6.75 18.74
C ASN A 220 26.41 -7.32 19.67
N ARG A 221 26.52 -8.63 19.79
CA ARG A 221 27.61 -9.27 20.55
C ARG A 221 28.98 -8.92 19.98
N ILE A 222 29.16 -8.96 18.65
CA ILE A 222 30.42 -8.60 18.01
C ILE A 222 30.70 -7.09 18.17
N ARG A 223 29.67 -6.25 18.07
CA ARG A 223 29.82 -4.80 18.32
C ARG A 223 30.34 -4.52 19.71
N GLN A 224 29.75 -5.16 20.72
CA GLN A 224 30.19 -5.02 22.11
C GLN A 224 31.65 -5.52 22.30
N GLN A 225 32.01 -6.64 21.72
CA GLN A 225 33.38 -7.16 21.73
C GLN A 225 34.38 -6.19 21.04
N SER A 226 33.91 -5.39 20.08
CA SER A 226 34.66 -4.39 19.36
C SER A 226 34.58 -2.99 20.02
N GLY A 227 34.08 -2.88 21.27
CA GLY A 227 33.94 -1.61 22.00
C GLY A 227 32.89 -0.67 21.39
N ARG A 228 31.93 -1.20 20.64
CA ARG A 228 30.85 -0.41 20.02
C ARG A 228 29.52 -0.62 20.78
N PRO A 229 28.70 0.42 20.93
CA PRO A 229 27.37 0.24 21.53
C PRO A 229 26.51 -0.67 20.68
N PRO A 230 25.64 -1.51 21.28
CA PRO A 230 24.70 -2.32 20.55
C PRO A 230 23.71 -1.41 19.81
N MET A 231 23.23 -1.88 18.66
CA MET A 231 22.13 -1.25 17.91
C MET A 231 20.79 -1.65 18.52
N GLN A 232 19.86 -0.73 18.56
CA GLN A 232 18.51 -0.97 19.01
C GLN A 232 17.65 -1.56 17.89
N PRO A 233 16.61 -2.32 18.21
CA PRO A 233 15.64 -2.72 17.21
C PRO A 233 14.97 -1.48 16.60
N LEU A 234 14.63 -1.55 15.32
CA LEU A 234 13.88 -0.50 14.66
C LEU A 234 12.49 -0.35 15.29
N PRO A 235 11.96 0.87 15.48
CA PRO A 235 10.59 1.04 15.96
C PRO A 235 9.58 0.24 15.14
N ALA A 236 8.59 -0.37 15.79
CA ALA A 236 7.70 -1.36 15.19
C ALA A 236 7.00 -0.88 13.90
N GLU A 237 6.60 0.39 13.85
CA GLU A 237 5.98 0.97 12.66
C GLU A 237 6.96 1.02 11.47
N LEU A 238 8.19 1.43 11.70
CA LEU A 238 9.24 1.46 10.68
C LEU A 238 9.72 0.06 10.31
N ALA A 239 9.77 -0.88 11.25
CA ALA A 239 10.08 -2.27 10.97
C ALA A 239 9.02 -2.91 10.06
N ALA A 240 7.74 -2.61 10.25
CA ALA A 240 6.66 -3.05 9.37
C ALA A 240 6.80 -2.47 7.94
N GLN A 241 7.15 -1.19 7.82
CA GLN A 241 7.41 -0.55 6.52
C GLN A 241 8.65 -1.16 5.84
N ASN A 242 9.73 -1.38 6.60
CA ASN A 242 10.94 -2.03 6.12
C ASN A 242 10.65 -3.45 5.61
N ALA A 243 9.92 -4.25 6.37
CA ALA A 243 9.53 -5.60 5.99
C ALA A 243 8.67 -5.61 4.70
N THR A 244 7.71 -4.69 4.59
CA THR A 244 6.87 -4.52 3.39
C THR A 244 7.71 -4.20 2.17
N TYR A 245 8.71 -3.32 2.32
CA TYR A 245 9.63 -2.97 1.24
C TYR A 245 10.55 -4.14 0.87
N LEU A 246 11.08 -4.88 1.86
CA LEU A 246 12.02 -5.96 1.64
C LEU A 246 11.37 -7.26 1.11
N ALA A 247 10.07 -7.47 1.32
CA ALA A 247 9.40 -8.69 0.91
C ALA A 247 9.60 -9.03 -0.59
N PRO A 248 9.29 -8.15 -1.56
CA PRO A 248 9.51 -8.43 -2.98
C PRO A 248 11.00 -8.58 -3.34
N VAL A 249 11.89 -7.91 -2.61
CA VAL A 249 13.33 -8.01 -2.79
C VAL A 249 13.83 -9.41 -2.40
N LEU A 250 13.41 -9.89 -1.24
CA LEU A 250 13.75 -11.22 -0.75
C LEU A 250 13.22 -12.32 -1.67
N GLU A 251 12.02 -12.15 -2.21
CA GLU A 251 11.46 -13.07 -3.22
C GLU A 251 12.30 -13.09 -4.51
N GLY A 252 12.70 -11.91 -4.99
CA GLY A 252 13.59 -11.79 -6.15
C GLY A 252 14.93 -12.48 -5.91
N LEU A 253 15.57 -12.25 -4.76
CA LEU A 253 16.84 -12.89 -4.40
C LEU A 253 16.73 -14.43 -4.31
N LEU A 254 15.61 -14.97 -3.82
CA LEU A 254 15.42 -16.43 -3.78
C LEU A 254 15.40 -17.08 -5.16
N THR A 255 14.99 -16.35 -6.19
CA THR A 255 14.84 -16.83 -7.58
C THR A 255 16.01 -16.45 -8.47
N SER A 256 16.82 -15.46 -8.07
CA SER A 256 18.00 -15.00 -8.81
C SER A 256 19.21 -15.92 -8.58
N SER A 257 20.08 -16.00 -9.61
CA SER A 257 21.43 -16.55 -9.47
C SER A 257 22.39 -15.57 -8.80
N ASP A 258 22.06 -14.26 -8.85
CA ASP A 258 22.90 -13.20 -8.35
C ASP A 258 22.39 -12.68 -7.02
N CYS A 259 23.30 -12.55 -6.06
CA CYS A 259 23.02 -12.07 -4.72
C CYS A 259 23.74 -10.75 -4.49
N ASP A 260 23.31 -9.74 -5.25
CA ASP A 260 23.93 -8.42 -5.24
C ASP A 260 22.98 -7.33 -4.71
N HIS A 261 23.58 -6.23 -4.28
CA HIS A 261 22.89 -5.02 -3.88
C HIS A 261 22.43 -4.24 -5.12
N ASP A 262 21.14 -4.04 -5.28
CA ASP A 262 20.59 -3.14 -6.29
C ASP A 262 20.64 -1.69 -5.78
N ARG A 263 21.58 -0.92 -6.33
CA ARG A 263 21.83 0.47 -5.95
C ARG A 263 20.62 1.37 -6.23
N SER A 264 19.97 1.21 -7.39
CA SER A 264 18.84 2.06 -7.80
C SER A 264 17.64 1.84 -6.87
N ARG A 265 17.36 0.57 -6.56
CA ARG A 265 16.35 0.18 -5.58
C ARG A 265 16.64 0.78 -4.20
N TRP A 266 17.88 0.69 -3.74
CA TRP A 266 18.30 1.20 -2.45
C TRP A 266 18.16 2.73 -2.35
N GLU A 267 18.60 3.48 -3.35
CA GLU A 267 18.46 4.94 -3.42
C GLU A 267 16.99 5.36 -3.42
N THR A 268 16.12 4.62 -4.12
CA THR A 268 14.67 4.84 -4.12
C THR A 268 14.08 4.64 -2.71
N PHE A 269 14.49 3.58 -2.03
CA PHE A 269 14.05 3.31 -0.65
C PHE A 269 14.50 4.40 0.32
N GLN A 270 15.76 4.81 0.25
CA GLN A 270 16.29 5.89 1.09
C GLN A 270 15.51 7.20 0.88
N SER A 271 15.26 7.57 -0.37
CA SER A 271 14.51 8.78 -0.71
C SER A 271 13.08 8.74 -0.17
N ARG A 272 12.42 7.58 -0.24
CA ARG A 272 11.07 7.37 0.29
C ARG A 272 11.05 7.51 1.82
N MET A 273 11.99 6.89 2.52
CA MET A 273 12.05 6.93 3.99
C MET A 273 12.45 8.30 4.52
N ALA A 274 13.32 9.04 3.82
CA ALA A 274 13.74 10.38 4.22
C ALA A 274 12.59 11.39 4.32
N SER A 275 11.49 11.16 3.58
CA SER A 275 10.31 12.04 3.58
C SER A 275 9.27 11.72 4.66
N THR A 276 9.39 10.58 5.37
CA THR A 276 8.32 10.06 6.23
C THR A 276 8.72 9.82 7.67
N ALA A 277 10.02 9.81 8.01
CA ALA A 277 10.48 9.42 9.34
C ALA A 277 11.68 10.23 9.84
N ASN A 278 11.83 10.31 11.18
CA ASN A 278 13.01 10.88 11.84
C ASN A 278 14.24 9.93 11.77
N LEU A 279 14.10 8.76 11.17
CA LEU A 279 15.13 7.76 10.96
C LEU A 279 15.27 7.48 9.47
N MET A 280 16.50 7.30 9.01
CA MET A 280 16.83 7.03 7.62
C MET A 280 17.66 5.75 7.50
N PRO A 281 17.33 4.84 6.55
CA PRO A 281 18.16 3.68 6.27
C PRO A 281 19.48 4.13 5.65
N THR A 282 20.59 3.63 6.19
CA THR A 282 21.94 4.07 5.80
C THR A 282 22.77 2.98 5.14
N SER A 283 22.42 1.73 5.36
CA SER A 283 23.13 0.58 4.80
C SER A 283 22.26 -0.68 4.87
N GLU A 284 22.60 -1.64 4.01
CA GLU A 284 22.05 -3.00 4.10
C GLU A 284 23.17 -4.03 3.98
N VAL A 285 22.94 -5.21 4.55
CA VAL A 285 23.74 -6.43 4.35
C VAL A 285 22.82 -7.58 4.00
N ILE A 286 23.22 -8.42 3.05
CA ILE A 286 22.44 -9.51 2.51
C ILE A 286 23.01 -10.85 2.95
N ALA A 287 22.19 -11.72 3.52
CA ALA A 287 22.45 -13.14 3.65
C ALA A 287 21.89 -13.85 2.42
N CYS A 288 22.77 -14.23 1.52
CA CYS A 288 22.42 -14.84 0.23
C CYS A 288 21.60 -16.11 0.39
N PRO A 289 20.80 -16.48 -0.61
CA PRO A 289 19.95 -17.67 -0.56
C PRO A 289 20.72 -18.94 -0.25
N MET A 290 20.27 -19.68 0.74
CA MET A 290 20.85 -20.95 1.18
C MET A 290 19.74 -21.95 1.52
N PRO A 291 20.02 -23.26 1.64
CA PRO A 291 19.07 -24.22 2.18
C PRO A 291 18.55 -23.76 3.56
N ALA A 292 17.25 -23.83 3.80
CA ALA A 292 16.64 -23.35 5.05
C ALA A 292 17.20 -24.05 6.30
N GLY A 293 17.53 -25.35 6.19
CA GLY A 293 18.19 -26.12 7.25
C GLY A 293 19.65 -25.72 7.54
N SER A 294 20.27 -24.93 6.64
CA SER A 294 21.61 -24.38 6.80
C SER A 294 21.62 -22.95 7.34
N TRP A 295 20.45 -22.37 7.59
CA TRP A 295 20.33 -21.02 8.14
C TRP A 295 20.87 -21.00 9.58
N ASN A 296 22.04 -20.42 9.73
CA ASN A 296 22.69 -20.29 11.03
C ASN A 296 23.24 -18.86 11.18
N PRO A 297 22.73 -18.07 12.14
CA PRO A 297 23.16 -16.69 12.39
C PRO A 297 24.67 -16.56 12.65
N ASP A 298 25.28 -17.50 13.36
CA ASP A 298 26.73 -17.47 13.61
C ASP A 298 27.53 -17.64 12.32
N VAL A 299 27.12 -18.52 11.43
CA VAL A 299 27.76 -18.74 10.13
C VAL A 299 27.58 -17.52 9.22
N ILE A 300 26.38 -16.97 9.17
CA ILE A 300 26.04 -15.81 8.33
C ILE A 300 26.87 -14.61 8.77
N VAL A 301 26.82 -14.27 10.06
CA VAL A 301 27.55 -13.10 10.59
C VAL A 301 29.07 -13.32 10.51
N SER A 302 29.58 -14.54 10.70
CA SER A 302 31.01 -14.84 10.49
C SER A 302 31.44 -14.60 9.04
N ARG A 303 30.62 -14.94 8.06
CA ARG A 303 30.90 -14.64 6.64
C ARG A 303 30.92 -13.13 6.41
N TRP A 304 29.99 -12.36 6.97
CA TRP A 304 30.02 -10.91 6.89
C TRP A 304 31.27 -10.32 7.54
N MET A 305 31.71 -10.86 8.66
CA MET A 305 32.95 -10.44 9.33
C MET A 305 34.22 -10.82 8.55
N GLY A 306 34.15 -11.70 7.58
CA GLY A 306 35.23 -11.99 6.64
C GLY A 306 35.36 -10.92 5.53
N SER A 307 34.46 -9.99 5.41
CA SER A 307 34.44 -8.94 4.37
C SER A 307 34.73 -7.56 4.98
N PRO A 308 35.77 -6.84 4.52
CA PRO A 308 36.06 -5.48 5.00
C PRO A 308 34.89 -4.52 4.86
N LEU A 309 34.11 -4.64 3.77
CA LEU A 309 32.92 -3.81 3.53
C LEU A 309 31.84 -4.05 4.59
N HIS A 310 31.53 -5.32 4.88
CA HIS A 310 30.51 -5.65 5.89
C HIS A 310 30.97 -5.27 7.30
N ILE A 311 32.26 -5.40 7.63
CA ILE A 311 32.81 -4.90 8.90
C ILE A 311 32.61 -3.39 9.01
N GLN A 312 32.88 -2.63 7.94
CA GLN A 312 32.66 -1.19 7.92
C GLN A 312 31.19 -0.85 8.13
N ILE A 313 30.26 -1.60 7.51
CA ILE A 313 28.82 -1.41 7.66
C ILE A 313 28.36 -1.75 9.07
N LEU A 314 28.65 -2.95 9.56
CA LEU A 314 28.07 -3.50 10.79
C LEU A 314 28.77 -2.96 12.06
N ILE A 315 30.07 -2.68 12.01
CA ILE A 315 30.86 -2.34 13.18
C ILE A 315 31.29 -0.87 13.19
N ASN A 316 31.78 -0.35 12.06
CA ASN A 316 32.47 0.93 12.01
C ASN A 316 31.56 2.11 11.62
N ARG A 317 30.27 1.91 11.35
CA ARG A 317 29.35 3.03 11.12
C ARG A 317 28.90 3.68 12.45
N PRO A 318 29.46 4.86 12.81
CA PRO A 318 29.25 5.44 14.13
C PRO A 318 27.82 6.02 14.33
N ARG A 319 27.13 6.31 13.24
CA ARG A 319 25.78 6.93 13.26
C ARG A 319 24.64 5.92 13.27
N ALA A 320 24.88 4.67 12.89
CA ALA A 320 23.85 3.64 12.90
C ALA A 320 23.48 3.31 14.36
N ARG A 321 22.23 3.54 14.71
CA ARG A 321 21.68 3.32 16.04
C ARG A 321 20.65 2.20 16.09
N PHE A 322 20.01 1.92 14.93
CA PHE A 322 18.95 0.94 14.86
C PHE A 322 19.28 -0.07 13.75
N ILE A 323 18.78 -1.28 13.92
CA ILE A 323 18.90 -2.38 12.97
C ILE A 323 17.60 -3.16 12.90
N ASP A 324 17.25 -3.61 11.71
CA ASP A 324 16.15 -4.54 11.49
C ASP A 324 16.59 -5.60 10.46
N CYS A 325 16.30 -6.86 10.77
CA CYS A 325 16.63 -7.99 9.91
C CYS A 325 15.35 -8.72 9.49
N VAL A 326 15.13 -8.84 8.21
CA VAL A 326 13.99 -9.56 7.63
C VAL A 326 14.48 -10.82 6.94
N LYS A 327 13.86 -11.96 7.27
CA LYS A 327 14.15 -13.27 6.71
C LYS A 327 12.95 -13.79 5.95
N LEU A 328 13.18 -14.35 4.77
CA LEU A 328 12.20 -15.10 4.02
C LEU A 328 12.62 -16.56 3.89
N VAL A 329 11.71 -17.47 4.20
CA VAL A 329 11.87 -18.91 3.96
C VAL A 329 10.80 -19.36 2.99
N ARG A 330 11.20 -19.91 1.84
CA ARG A 330 10.26 -20.40 0.83
C ARG A 330 10.88 -21.58 0.06
N SER A 331 10.11 -22.62 -0.19
CA SER A 331 10.53 -23.79 -0.97
C SER A 331 11.85 -24.43 -0.48
N GLY A 332 12.04 -24.53 0.84
CA GLY A 332 13.23 -25.11 1.44
C GLY A 332 14.50 -24.25 1.37
N ARG A 333 14.40 -23.00 0.90
CA ARG A 333 15.49 -22.02 0.88
C ARG A 333 15.20 -20.85 1.83
N ALA A 334 16.24 -20.23 2.33
CA ALA A 334 16.18 -19.05 3.18
C ALA A 334 17.10 -17.95 2.63
N VAL A 335 16.66 -16.71 2.76
CA VAL A 335 17.40 -15.48 2.42
C VAL A 335 17.08 -14.44 3.46
N GLY A 336 17.96 -13.46 3.70
CA GLY A 336 17.70 -12.38 4.63
C GLY A 336 18.42 -11.08 4.30
N ILE A 337 17.88 -9.97 4.75
CA ILE A 337 18.48 -8.64 4.65
C ILE A 337 18.40 -7.97 6.01
N CYS A 338 19.52 -7.43 6.48
CA CYS A 338 19.53 -6.53 7.62
C CYS A 338 19.77 -5.10 7.12
N THR A 339 18.91 -4.17 7.51
CA THR A 339 19.03 -2.73 7.25
C THR A 339 19.46 -1.99 8.50
N LEU A 340 20.38 -1.05 8.35
CA LEU A 340 20.88 -0.20 9.43
C LEU A 340 20.36 1.21 9.26
N TRP A 341 19.96 1.83 10.38
CA TRP A 341 19.27 3.12 10.37
C TRP A 341 19.94 4.11 11.30
N SER A 342 19.88 5.38 10.89
CA SER A 342 20.44 6.51 11.65
C SER A 342 19.39 7.61 11.82
N PRO A 343 19.43 8.39 12.89
CA PRO A 343 18.65 9.62 12.99
C PRO A 343 18.98 10.59 11.85
N VAL A 344 17.95 11.24 11.32
CA VAL A 344 18.12 12.32 10.32
C VAL A 344 18.79 13.51 11.02
N SER A 345 19.88 14.03 10.42
CA SER A 345 20.65 15.14 11.00
C SER A 345 19.77 16.40 11.10
N GLY A 346 19.48 16.84 12.30
CA GLY A 346 18.65 18.04 12.58
C GLY A 346 17.59 17.84 13.66
N HIS A 347 17.30 16.63 14.08
CA HIS A 347 16.43 16.30 15.21
C HIS A 347 17.26 15.46 16.18
N ALA A 348 17.95 16.11 17.10
CA ALA A 348 18.44 15.44 18.30
C ALA A 348 17.24 15.22 19.24
N PRO A 349 17.16 14.05 19.94
CA PRO A 349 16.14 13.82 20.95
C PRO A 349 16.30 14.75 22.15
#